data_49e157f69268175f6acf9d217281d2aa
#
_entry.id   49e157f69268175f6acf9d217281d2aa
#
_cell.length_a   1.000
_cell.length_b   1.000
_cell.length_c   1.000
_cell.angle_alpha   90.00
_cell.angle_beta   90.00
_cell.angle_gamma   90.00
#
_symmetry.space_group_name_H-M   'P 1'
#
loop_
_entity.id
_entity.type
_entity.pdbx_description
1 polymer ?
#
loop_
_entity_poly.entity_id
_entity_poly.type
_entity_poly.pdbx_seq_one_letter_code
_entity_poly.pdbx_strand_id
1 'polypeptide(L)'
;IFFNGVENIFDNNTIHTTGASATVLPGERSIFSYNNITNTGLLQSDGAVFQGTSANVSGSVVHHNYVYDTEKYAFRYDAPGGDASSAGSYGIMHHNIADNTNGLMIKGNNQIIAHNTIINTQNNKNDIVILSEDCSNTNTWLFNNLAEKIGSHRSATSFSLSANSPMPIAGNVGGSDYGYLKD
;
A
#
# COMPACT_ATOMS: atom_id res chain seq x y z
N ILE A 1 -16.66 4.30 1.83
CA ILE A 1 -16.94 5.04 0.58
C ILE A 1 -16.65 4.11 -0.59
N PHE A 2 -17.59 3.95 -1.46
CA PHE A 2 -17.51 3.03 -2.58
C PHE A 2 -17.72 3.78 -3.90
N PHE A 3 -16.76 3.72 -4.81
CA PHE A 3 -16.86 4.35 -6.13
C PHE A 3 -17.02 3.28 -7.20
N ASN A 4 -18.16 3.25 -7.85
CA ASN A 4 -18.35 2.47 -9.06
C ASN A 4 -18.04 3.33 -10.28
N GLY A 5 -17.46 2.72 -11.29
CA GLY A 5 -17.12 3.39 -12.54
C GLY A 5 -15.63 3.57 -12.74
N VAL A 6 -15.26 4.46 -13.62
CA VAL A 6 -13.88 4.69 -14.04
C VAL A 6 -13.50 6.16 -13.87
N GLU A 7 -12.19 6.40 -13.71
CA GLU A 7 -11.63 7.77 -13.70
C GLU A 7 -12.20 8.67 -12.61
N ASN A 8 -12.54 8.08 -11.45
CA ASN A 8 -13.00 8.87 -10.31
C ASN A 8 -11.84 9.62 -9.66
N ILE A 9 -12.11 10.81 -9.18
CA ILE A 9 -11.17 11.61 -8.41
C ILE A 9 -11.69 11.75 -6.99
N PHE A 10 -10.90 11.33 -6.02
CA PHE A 10 -11.15 11.52 -4.61
C PHE A 10 -10.02 12.37 -4.02
N ASP A 11 -10.26 13.64 -3.88
CA ASP A 11 -9.22 14.62 -3.66
C ASP A 11 -9.57 15.62 -2.55
N ASN A 12 -8.57 16.04 -1.77
CA ASN A 12 -8.69 17.06 -0.72
C ASN A 12 -9.78 16.79 0.33
N ASN A 13 -9.96 15.52 0.72
CA ASN A 13 -10.94 15.17 1.73
C ASN A 13 -10.32 14.96 3.10
N THR A 14 -11.09 15.24 4.14
CA THR A 14 -10.79 14.82 5.51
C THR A 14 -11.78 13.73 5.92
N ILE A 15 -11.23 12.58 6.33
CA ILE A 15 -12.00 11.46 6.87
C ILE A 15 -11.52 11.17 8.28
N HIS A 16 -12.44 11.16 9.21
CA HIS A 16 -12.16 10.86 10.61
C HIS A 16 -13.21 9.89 11.15
N THR A 17 -12.73 8.88 11.85
CA THR A 17 -13.56 7.91 12.57
C THR A 17 -14.49 7.12 11.67
N THR A 18 -13.99 6.03 11.11
CA THR A 18 -14.81 5.09 10.32
C THR A 18 -14.79 3.69 10.94
N GLY A 19 -15.91 2.98 10.80
CA GLY A 19 -16.00 1.60 11.25
C GLY A 19 -15.39 0.61 10.26
N ALA A 20 -15.49 0.87 8.98
CA ALA A 20 -14.97 -0.03 7.94
C ALA A 20 -13.46 0.10 7.76
N SER A 21 -12.76 -1.02 7.70
CA SER A 21 -11.33 -1.07 7.42
C SER A 21 -11.04 -0.65 5.97
N ALA A 22 -11.79 -1.16 5.01
CA ALA A 22 -11.77 -0.65 3.64
C ALA A 22 -12.58 0.66 3.59
N THR A 23 -11.91 1.75 3.94
CA THR A 23 -12.60 3.05 4.06
C THR A 23 -12.94 3.62 2.70
N VAL A 24 -12.04 3.51 1.72
CA VAL A 24 -12.27 3.92 0.33
C VAL A 24 -11.95 2.76 -0.60
N LEU A 25 -12.93 2.39 -1.39
CA LEU A 25 -12.85 1.38 -2.45
C LEU A 25 -13.02 2.11 -3.80
N PRO A 26 -11.95 2.25 -4.58
CA PRO A 26 -11.98 3.02 -5.81
C PRO A 26 -12.59 2.23 -6.97
N GLY A 27 -13.02 2.92 -8.01
CA GLY A 27 -13.20 2.37 -9.35
C GLY A 27 -11.88 2.30 -10.12
N GLU A 28 -11.94 1.89 -11.39
CA GLU A 28 -10.77 1.80 -12.26
C GLU A 28 -10.17 3.18 -12.57
N ARG A 29 -8.87 3.24 -12.78
CA ARG A 29 -8.12 4.45 -13.15
C ARG A 29 -8.42 5.67 -12.27
N SER A 30 -8.72 5.41 -11.00
CA SER A 30 -9.09 6.46 -10.06
C SER A 30 -7.87 7.16 -9.48
N ILE A 31 -8.02 8.42 -9.16
CA ILE A 31 -7.03 9.22 -8.45
C ILE A 31 -7.49 9.41 -7.00
N PHE A 32 -6.60 9.10 -6.07
CA PHE A 32 -6.80 9.30 -4.64
C PHE A 32 -5.68 10.17 -4.11
N SER A 33 -5.97 11.46 -3.83
CA SER A 33 -4.93 12.43 -3.58
C SER A 33 -5.28 13.48 -2.53
N TYR A 34 -4.24 14.00 -1.87
CA TYR A 34 -4.31 15.11 -0.91
C TYR A 34 -5.34 14.91 0.21
N ASN A 35 -5.63 13.67 0.57
CA ASN A 35 -6.58 13.36 1.64
C ASN A 35 -5.87 13.27 3.00
N ASN A 36 -6.57 13.71 4.03
CA ASN A 36 -6.15 13.60 5.43
C ASN A 36 -7.10 12.63 6.16
N ILE A 37 -6.58 11.47 6.58
CA ILE A 37 -7.43 10.37 7.05
C ILE A 37 -6.87 9.76 8.32
N THR A 38 -7.74 9.63 9.33
CA THR A 38 -7.37 9.08 10.62
C THR A 38 -8.50 8.29 11.29
N ASN A 39 -8.14 7.47 12.29
CA ASN A 39 -9.08 6.67 13.09
C ASN A 39 -10.03 5.82 12.24
N THR A 40 -9.50 5.05 11.33
CA THR A 40 -10.32 4.21 10.45
C THR A 40 -10.29 2.74 10.84
N GLY A 41 -11.29 2.00 10.40
CA GLY A 41 -11.35 0.56 10.59
C GLY A 41 -11.64 0.11 12.02
N LEU A 42 -12.36 0.90 12.79
CA LEU A 42 -12.57 0.65 14.21
C LEU A 42 -13.46 -0.57 14.52
N LEU A 43 -14.24 -1.04 13.57
CA LEU A 43 -15.20 -2.15 13.76
C LEU A 43 -14.86 -3.38 12.92
N GLN A 44 -13.88 -3.30 12.05
CA GLN A 44 -13.54 -4.39 11.13
C GLN A 44 -12.03 -4.61 11.09
N SER A 45 -11.60 -5.87 11.08
CA SER A 45 -10.20 -6.23 11.24
C SER A 45 -9.38 -6.34 9.96
N ASP A 46 -9.99 -6.41 8.78
CA ASP A 46 -9.28 -6.57 7.50
C ASP A 46 -9.49 -5.36 6.57
N GLY A 47 -8.45 -4.99 5.84
CA GLY A 47 -8.49 -3.94 4.83
C GLY A 47 -7.44 -2.86 4.98
N ALA A 48 -7.69 -1.76 4.30
CA ALA A 48 -6.87 -0.56 4.28
C ALA A 48 -7.73 0.68 4.13
N VAL A 49 -7.18 1.83 4.44
CA VAL A 49 -7.87 3.09 4.17
C VAL A 49 -8.21 3.20 2.69
N PHE A 50 -7.23 3.04 1.83
CA PHE A 50 -7.44 2.86 0.41
C PHE A 50 -7.24 1.38 0.05
N GLN A 51 -8.26 0.75 -0.45
CA GLN A 51 -8.27 -0.67 -0.82
C GLN A 51 -8.53 -0.84 -2.31
N GLY A 52 -7.48 -1.02 -3.09
CA GLY A 52 -7.59 -1.37 -4.50
C GLY A 52 -7.57 -2.88 -4.71
N THR A 53 -8.42 -3.41 -5.57
CA THR A 53 -8.49 -4.84 -5.90
C THR A 53 -8.69 -5.04 -7.39
N SER A 54 -8.07 -6.05 -7.98
CA SER A 54 -8.27 -6.44 -9.37
C SER A 54 -8.22 -5.25 -10.36
N ALA A 55 -9.25 -5.09 -11.15
CA ALA A 55 -9.34 -4.02 -12.14
C ALA A 55 -9.25 -2.61 -11.53
N ASN A 56 -9.68 -2.44 -10.28
CA ASN A 56 -9.65 -1.13 -9.61
C ASN A 56 -8.23 -0.60 -9.35
N VAL A 57 -7.23 -1.48 -9.37
CA VAL A 57 -5.82 -1.06 -9.28
C VAL A 57 -5.32 -0.50 -10.61
N SER A 58 -5.85 -1.02 -11.73
CA SER A 58 -5.33 -0.72 -13.06
C SER A 58 -5.39 0.77 -13.37
N GLY A 59 -4.20 1.37 -13.52
CA GLY A 59 -4.06 2.79 -13.76
C GLY A 59 -4.47 3.71 -12.61
N SER A 60 -4.68 3.17 -11.41
CA SER A 60 -4.97 4.00 -10.23
C SER A 60 -3.72 4.74 -9.76
N VAL A 61 -3.90 5.96 -9.29
CA VAL A 61 -2.83 6.79 -8.73
C VAL A 61 -3.20 7.23 -7.31
N VAL A 62 -2.36 6.85 -6.35
CA VAL A 62 -2.53 7.19 -4.93
C VAL A 62 -1.37 8.09 -4.52
N HIS A 63 -1.65 9.38 -4.27
CA HIS A 63 -0.55 10.31 -4.02
C HIS A 63 -0.88 11.45 -3.05
N HIS A 64 0.16 11.93 -2.37
CA HIS A 64 0.08 13.09 -1.47
C HIS A 64 -0.98 12.96 -0.38
N ASN A 65 -1.28 11.74 0.06
CA ASN A 65 -2.20 11.53 1.15
C ASN A 65 -1.44 11.43 2.48
N TYR A 66 -2.08 11.85 3.55
CA TYR A 66 -1.64 11.62 4.91
C TYR A 66 -2.65 10.72 5.64
N VAL A 67 -2.21 9.52 5.98
CA VAL A 67 -3.00 8.54 6.74
C VAL A 67 -2.28 8.26 8.04
N TYR A 68 -2.96 8.44 9.16
CA TYR A 68 -2.35 8.29 10.48
C TYR A 68 -3.32 7.73 11.52
N ASP A 69 -2.76 7.20 12.61
CA ASP A 69 -3.51 6.67 13.73
C ASP A 69 -4.64 5.72 13.30
N THR A 70 -4.30 4.71 12.52
CA THR A 70 -5.25 3.65 12.15
C THR A 70 -4.63 2.28 12.34
N GLU A 71 -5.38 1.34 12.87
CA GLU A 71 -4.94 -0.05 13.08
C GLU A 71 -4.87 -0.87 11.80
N LYS A 72 -5.10 -0.25 10.63
CA LYS A 72 -5.13 -0.92 9.33
C LYS A 72 -3.98 -0.46 8.45
N TYR A 73 -3.81 -1.10 7.29
CA TYR A 73 -2.94 -0.58 6.27
C TYR A 73 -3.41 0.80 5.81
N ALA A 74 -2.48 1.70 5.57
CA ALA A 74 -2.82 2.99 4.98
C ALA A 74 -3.30 2.79 3.54
N PHE A 75 -2.51 2.09 2.75
CA PHE A 75 -2.81 1.84 1.33
C PHE A 75 -2.53 0.37 0.99
N ARG A 76 -3.42 -0.23 0.21
CA ARG A 76 -3.31 -1.63 -0.15
C ARG A 76 -3.73 -1.87 -1.59
N TYR A 77 -2.84 -2.43 -2.38
CA TYR A 77 -3.17 -3.14 -3.60
C TYR A 77 -3.30 -4.61 -3.26
N ASP A 78 -4.47 -5.16 -3.41
CA ASP A 78 -4.83 -6.48 -2.93
C ASP A 78 -5.16 -7.47 -4.06
N ALA A 79 -5.11 -8.75 -3.71
CA ALA A 79 -5.58 -9.87 -4.51
C ALA A 79 -6.52 -10.69 -3.62
N PRO A 80 -7.82 -10.43 -3.64
CA PRO A 80 -8.77 -11.16 -2.82
C PRO A 80 -8.69 -12.67 -3.08
N GLY A 81 -8.67 -13.44 -1.99
CA GLY A 81 -8.52 -14.89 -2.08
C GLY A 81 -7.10 -15.40 -2.34
N GLY A 82 -6.11 -14.52 -2.46
CA GLY A 82 -4.72 -14.90 -2.74
C GLY A 82 -4.47 -15.37 -4.17
N ASP A 83 -5.41 -15.20 -5.07
CA ASP A 83 -5.31 -15.61 -6.47
C ASP A 83 -4.67 -14.50 -7.31
N ALA A 84 -3.64 -14.86 -8.07
CA ALA A 84 -2.95 -13.93 -8.97
C ALA A 84 -3.90 -13.29 -10.01
N SER A 85 -4.95 -13.99 -10.43
CA SER A 85 -5.96 -13.47 -11.35
C SER A 85 -6.82 -12.36 -10.73
N SER A 86 -6.88 -12.30 -9.42
CA SER A 86 -7.59 -11.25 -8.68
C SER A 86 -6.72 -10.06 -8.31
N ALA A 87 -5.41 -10.13 -8.59
CA ALA A 87 -4.49 -9.03 -8.39
C ALA A 87 -4.59 -8.01 -9.52
N GLY A 88 -4.58 -6.74 -9.16
CA GLY A 88 -4.49 -5.67 -10.15
C GLY A 88 -3.06 -5.43 -10.64
N SER A 89 -2.93 -4.55 -11.63
CA SER A 89 -1.63 -4.18 -12.20
C SER A 89 -1.60 -2.70 -12.57
N TYR A 90 -0.39 -2.16 -12.73
CA TYR A 90 -0.18 -0.78 -13.17
C TYR A 90 -0.72 0.30 -12.22
N GLY A 91 -0.79 0.00 -10.93
CA GLY A 91 -1.08 0.99 -9.91
C GLY A 91 0.17 1.79 -9.53
N ILE A 92 -0.03 3.03 -9.14
CA ILE A 92 1.04 3.94 -8.72
C ILE A 92 0.71 4.48 -7.33
N MET A 93 1.65 4.32 -6.39
CA MET A 93 1.58 4.96 -5.06
C MET A 93 2.81 5.84 -4.86
N HIS A 94 2.63 7.14 -4.70
CA HIS A 94 3.77 8.02 -4.50
C HIS A 94 3.48 9.22 -3.60
N HIS A 95 4.53 9.70 -2.93
CA HIS A 95 4.46 10.90 -2.08
C HIS A 95 3.36 10.85 -1.02
N ASN A 96 3.08 9.66 -0.48
CA ASN A 96 2.15 9.51 0.62
C ASN A 96 2.89 9.41 1.95
N ILE A 97 2.21 9.77 3.02
CA ILE A 97 2.67 9.56 4.39
C ILE A 97 1.71 8.59 5.08
N ALA A 98 2.28 7.53 5.65
CA ALA A 98 1.59 6.60 6.52
C ALA A 98 2.27 6.61 7.88
N ASP A 99 1.58 7.10 8.91
CA ASP A 99 2.12 7.26 10.26
C ASP A 99 1.24 6.53 11.27
N ASN A 100 1.85 5.71 12.10
CA ASN A 100 1.13 4.93 13.10
C ASN A 100 -0.02 4.09 12.48
N THR A 101 0.33 3.33 11.44
CA THR A 101 -0.58 2.44 10.68
C THR A 101 0.05 1.05 10.56
N ASN A 102 -0.57 0.14 9.85
CA ASN A 102 0.08 -1.13 9.46
C ASN A 102 0.95 -0.99 8.19
N GLY A 103 1.25 0.23 7.74
CA GLY A 103 2.07 0.48 6.55
C GLY A 103 1.33 0.29 5.23
N LEU A 104 2.07 -0.13 4.21
CA LEU A 104 1.57 -0.40 2.86
C LEU A 104 1.58 -1.90 2.57
N MET A 105 0.60 -2.39 1.81
CA MET A 105 0.63 -3.75 1.30
C MET A 105 0.38 -3.78 -0.20
N ILE A 106 1.29 -4.41 -0.92
CA ILE A 106 1.33 -4.40 -2.38
C ILE A 106 1.27 -5.83 -2.90
N LYS A 107 0.28 -6.09 -3.71
CA LYS A 107 0.15 -7.31 -4.52
C LYS A 107 -0.07 -6.92 -5.99
N GLY A 108 0.19 -7.85 -6.89
CA GLY A 108 0.00 -7.64 -8.32
C GLY A 108 1.25 -7.15 -9.04
N ASN A 109 1.16 -7.09 -10.34
CA ASN A 109 2.29 -6.87 -11.24
C ASN A 109 2.40 -5.42 -11.71
N ASN A 110 3.59 -5.02 -12.14
CA ASN A 110 3.82 -3.72 -12.76
C ASN A 110 3.42 -2.52 -11.89
N GLN A 111 3.53 -2.65 -10.57
CA GLN A 111 3.23 -1.56 -9.64
C GLN A 111 4.43 -0.62 -9.52
N ILE A 112 4.16 0.65 -9.23
CA ILE A 112 5.18 1.65 -8.91
C ILE A 112 4.90 2.22 -7.52
N ILE A 113 5.84 2.05 -6.61
CA ILE A 113 5.75 2.49 -5.21
C ILE A 113 6.95 3.37 -4.91
N ALA A 114 6.75 4.68 -4.90
CA ALA A 114 7.88 5.61 -4.86
C ALA A 114 7.64 6.82 -3.95
N HIS A 115 8.72 7.33 -3.36
CA HIS A 115 8.68 8.58 -2.59
C HIS A 115 7.65 8.60 -1.46
N ASN A 116 7.29 7.44 -0.90
CA ASN A 116 6.39 7.38 0.25
C ASN A 116 7.19 7.44 1.55
N THR A 117 6.58 7.97 2.59
CA THR A 117 7.13 7.98 3.95
C THR A 117 6.24 7.11 4.83
N ILE A 118 6.81 6.04 5.39
CA ILE A 118 6.12 5.13 6.29
C ILE A 118 6.87 5.11 7.61
N ILE A 119 6.22 5.52 8.67
CA ILE A 119 6.82 5.64 9.99
C ILE A 119 5.88 5.09 11.08
N ASN A 120 6.46 4.72 12.20
CA ASN A 120 5.73 4.25 13.38
C ASN A 120 4.77 3.07 13.07
N THR A 121 5.19 2.14 12.22
CA THR A 121 4.33 1.03 11.82
C THR A 121 3.95 0.16 13.01
N GLN A 122 2.67 -0.12 13.14
CA GLN A 122 2.07 -0.83 14.25
C GLN A 122 2.14 -2.36 14.11
N ASN A 123 1.79 -3.05 15.19
CA ASN A 123 1.53 -4.48 15.20
C ASN A 123 2.69 -5.35 14.67
N ASN A 124 3.93 -4.88 14.83
CA ASN A 124 5.11 -5.59 14.34
C ASN A 124 5.01 -5.98 12.85
N LYS A 125 4.46 -5.08 12.05
CA LYS A 125 4.38 -5.23 10.59
C LYS A 125 5.63 -4.67 9.92
N ASN A 126 5.87 -5.10 8.70
CA ASN A 126 6.76 -4.38 7.81
C ASN A 126 6.07 -3.10 7.32
N ASP A 127 6.84 -2.06 7.13
CA ASP A 127 6.34 -0.76 6.66
C ASP A 127 5.79 -0.85 5.24
N ILE A 128 6.51 -1.57 4.38
CA ILE A 128 6.04 -1.89 3.05
C ILE A 128 6.10 -3.41 2.88
N VAL A 129 4.95 -4.00 2.66
CA VAL A 129 4.79 -5.44 2.43
C VAL A 129 4.54 -5.69 0.95
N ILE A 130 5.40 -6.48 0.34
CA ILE A 130 5.25 -6.92 -1.05
C ILE A 130 4.97 -8.41 -1.05
N LEU A 131 3.72 -8.76 -1.21
CA LEU A 131 3.29 -10.15 -1.18
C LEU A 131 3.22 -10.74 -2.58
N SER A 132 3.97 -11.78 -2.81
CA SER A 132 3.94 -12.57 -4.04
C SER A 132 3.07 -13.82 -3.87
N GLU A 133 1.89 -13.66 -3.33
CA GLU A 133 0.92 -14.75 -3.30
C GLU A 133 0.58 -15.12 -4.75
N ASP A 134 0.74 -16.39 -5.10
CA ASP A 134 0.45 -16.93 -6.43
C ASP A 134 1.09 -16.21 -7.63
N CYS A 135 2.38 -15.88 -7.49
CA CYS A 135 3.21 -15.33 -8.57
C CYS A 135 2.90 -13.90 -9.00
N SER A 136 2.26 -13.10 -8.18
CA SER A 136 2.15 -11.67 -8.40
C SER A 136 3.42 -10.92 -7.94
N ASN A 137 3.59 -9.68 -8.38
CA ASN A 137 4.71 -8.75 -8.20
C ASN A 137 5.81 -8.79 -9.26
N THR A 138 5.56 -9.33 -10.41
CA THR A 138 6.46 -9.17 -11.55
C THR A 138 6.52 -7.69 -11.97
N ASN A 139 7.72 -7.19 -12.23
CA ASN A 139 7.97 -5.80 -12.63
C ASN A 139 7.40 -4.73 -11.67
N THR A 140 7.29 -5.05 -10.41
CA THR A 140 6.93 -4.06 -9.39
C THR A 140 8.19 -3.31 -8.95
N TRP A 141 8.13 -1.99 -8.96
CA TRP A 141 9.24 -1.11 -8.66
C TRP A 141 9.05 -0.40 -7.34
N LEU A 142 10.07 -0.50 -6.49
CA LEU A 142 10.15 0.22 -5.23
C LEU A 142 11.38 1.11 -5.24
N PHE A 143 11.20 2.42 -5.07
CA PHE A 143 12.34 3.33 -5.03
C PHE A 143 12.04 4.63 -4.27
N ASN A 144 13.08 5.18 -3.67
CA ASN A 144 13.02 6.46 -2.94
C ASN A 144 11.95 6.53 -1.84
N ASN A 145 11.63 5.40 -1.21
CA ASN A 145 10.73 5.41 -0.06
C ASN A 145 11.53 5.54 1.24
N LEU A 146 10.96 6.25 2.21
CA LEU A 146 11.43 6.25 3.58
C LEU A 146 10.64 5.21 4.36
N ALA A 147 11.30 4.12 4.74
CA ALA A 147 10.70 3.01 5.48
C ALA A 147 11.80 2.29 6.28
N GLU A 148 11.50 1.82 7.46
CA GLU A 148 12.44 1.05 8.26
C GLU A 148 12.55 -0.40 7.76
N LYS A 149 11.40 -1.01 7.44
CA LYS A 149 11.33 -2.43 7.08
C LYS A 149 10.48 -2.64 5.83
N ILE A 150 11.08 -3.25 4.83
CA ILE A 150 10.40 -3.65 3.59
C ILE A 150 10.55 -5.15 3.44
N GLY A 151 9.49 -5.91 3.26
CA GLY A 151 9.55 -7.36 3.21
C GLY A 151 8.45 -8.04 2.42
N SER A 152 8.64 -9.33 2.20
CA SER A 152 7.67 -10.20 1.54
C SER A 152 6.65 -10.82 2.52
N HIS A 153 6.74 -10.48 3.79
CA HIS A 153 5.83 -10.94 4.83
C HIS A 153 5.15 -9.77 5.54
N ARG A 154 3.97 -10.01 6.05
CA ARG A 154 3.24 -9.01 6.84
C ARG A 154 3.93 -8.69 8.16
N SER A 155 4.56 -9.69 8.77
CA SER A 155 5.26 -9.54 10.05
C SER A 155 6.71 -9.13 9.84
N ALA A 156 7.17 -8.16 10.60
CA ALA A 156 8.56 -7.71 10.61
C ALA A 156 9.54 -8.74 11.23
N THR A 157 9.05 -9.79 11.84
CA THR A 157 9.90 -10.89 12.34
C THR A 157 10.33 -11.87 11.27
N SER A 158 9.68 -11.84 10.12
CA SER A 158 9.97 -12.73 8.99
C SER A 158 10.42 -11.89 7.82
N PHE A 159 11.72 -11.70 7.75
CA PHE A 159 12.33 -10.89 6.74
C PHE A 159 12.90 -11.74 5.61
N SER A 160 12.25 -11.74 4.49
CA SER A 160 12.86 -12.18 3.23
C SER A 160 12.09 -11.61 2.05
N LEU A 161 12.79 -10.95 1.15
CA LEU A 161 12.32 -10.90 -0.23
C LEU A 161 12.39 -12.34 -0.73
N SER A 162 11.29 -12.89 -1.22
CA SER A 162 11.35 -14.23 -1.79
C SER A 162 12.33 -14.20 -2.96
N ALA A 163 13.12 -15.25 -3.11
CA ALA A 163 14.08 -15.39 -4.20
C ALA A 163 13.43 -15.28 -5.60
N ASN A 164 12.12 -15.33 -5.65
CA ASN A 164 11.30 -15.24 -6.87
C ASN A 164 10.65 -13.87 -7.08
N SER A 165 10.92 -12.89 -6.22
CA SER A 165 10.46 -11.53 -6.45
C SER A 165 11.54 -10.75 -7.20
N PRO A 166 11.45 -10.63 -8.52
CA PRO A 166 12.42 -9.87 -9.29
C PRO A 166 12.16 -8.37 -9.13
N MET A 167 12.17 -7.93 -7.90
CA MET A 167 11.81 -6.57 -7.58
C MET A 167 13.04 -5.70 -7.52
N PRO A 168 13.20 -4.76 -8.43
CA PRO A 168 14.22 -3.75 -8.26
C PRO A 168 13.81 -2.84 -7.11
N ILE A 169 14.58 -2.90 -6.05
CA ILE A 169 14.47 -2.01 -4.91
C ILE A 169 15.67 -1.08 -4.99
N ALA A 170 15.41 0.18 -5.28
CA ALA A 170 16.48 1.16 -5.42
C ALA A 170 16.11 2.47 -4.73
N GLY A 171 17.09 3.11 -4.12
CA GLY A 171 16.93 4.43 -3.51
C GLY A 171 15.99 4.48 -2.30
N ASN A 172 15.67 3.34 -1.69
CA ASN A 172 14.87 3.33 -0.48
C ASN A 172 15.75 3.63 0.74
N VAL A 173 15.28 4.52 1.57
CA VAL A 173 15.87 4.76 2.88
C VAL A 173 15.21 3.79 3.84
N GLY A 174 15.95 2.78 4.25
CA GLY A 174 15.48 1.74 5.13
C GLY A 174 16.38 1.53 6.33
N GLY A 175 15.90 0.76 7.27
CA GLY A 175 16.69 0.31 8.40
C GLY A 175 17.77 -0.69 8.02
N SER A 176 18.42 -1.21 9.03
CA SER A 176 19.55 -2.14 8.89
C SER A 176 19.24 -3.40 8.10
N ASP A 177 17.96 -3.73 7.99
CA ASP A 177 17.53 -5.00 7.42
C ASP A 177 17.72 -5.06 5.89
N TYR A 178 17.73 -3.93 5.20
CA TYR A 178 17.94 -3.87 3.76
C TYR A 178 19.27 -3.26 3.33
N GLY A 179 19.94 -2.62 4.23
CA GLY A 179 21.27 -2.09 3.97
C GLY A 179 21.33 -1.05 2.84
N TYR A 180 20.19 -0.52 2.40
CA TYR A 180 20.23 0.56 1.49
C TYR A 180 19.51 1.77 1.96
N LEU A 181 20.31 2.69 2.00
CA LEU A 181 20.05 4.07 2.09
C LEU A 181 20.56 4.63 0.80
N LYS A 182 19.79 4.60 -0.20
CA LYS A 182 20.32 4.94 -1.49
C LYS A 182 19.71 6.15 -2.06
N ASP A 183 20.50 7.01 -2.40
CA ASP A 183 20.35 8.13 -3.27
C ASP A 183 19.99 7.75 -4.70
#